data_0306f17d2cb6706139dfb5e7c4520efb
#
_entry.id   0306f17d2cb6706139dfb5e7c4520efb
#
_cell.length_a   1.000
_cell.length_b   1.000
_cell.length_c   1.000
_cell.angle_alpha   90.00
_cell.angle_beta   90.00
_cell.angle_gamma   90.00
#
_symmetry.space_group_name_H-M   'P 1'
#
loop_
_entity.id
_entity.type
_entity.pdbx_description
1 polymer ?
#
loop_
_entity_poly.entity_id
_entity_poly.type
_entity_poly.pdbx_seq_one_letter_code
_entity_poly.pdbx_strand_id
1 'polypeptide(L)'
;MSRRAVTDDDRRAFVLEHTRLWPVPLVPEIQIYRADAVSQVWFETARWLDDDDAAVPFWCVPWAGGQALARYVTDHPELVRGKRVLDFACGGGLVAIAAARAGAKVRAVDVDPLARVTTELNRAANGVDLEVETTDVVGDPLPGVDVVLAGDIWYEPAPSARFRRWLRKLGMPVLTADSGRPYAPRRVRELARYEVPTPFELEARTTRTARVLTLEAG
;
A
#
# COMPACT_ATOMS: atom_id res chain seq x y z
N MET A 1 24.12 21.94 16.37
CA MET A 1 23.85 22.35 14.97
C MET A 1 22.43 21.97 14.66
N SER A 2 21.59 22.90 14.20
CA SER A 2 20.19 22.55 13.81
C SER A 2 20.25 21.69 12.56
N ARG A 3 19.66 20.47 12.60
CA ARG A 3 19.52 19.63 11.40
C ARG A 3 18.67 20.36 10.38
N ARG A 4 19.12 20.39 9.14
CA ARG A 4 18.28 20.83 8.01
C ARG A 4 17.06 19.91 7.94
N ALA A 5 15.86 20.49 7.86
CA ALA A 5 14.66 19.70 7.65
C ALA A 5 14.74 18.94 6.31
N VAL A 6 14.41 17.66 6.32
CA VAL A 6 14.37 16.81 5.12
C VAL A 6 13.25 17.29 4.21
N THR A 7 13.59 17.67 2.98
CA THR A 7 12.63 18.14 1.96
C THR A 7 12.08 16.98 1.12
N ASP A 8 11.05 17.23 0.33
CA ASP A 8 10.54 16.24 -0.62
C ASP A 8 11.52 15.93 -1.76
N ASP A 9 12.34 16.90 -2.15
CA ASP A 9 13.41 16.66 -3.12
C ASP A 9 14.48 15.73 -2.55
N ASP A 10 14.84 15.88 -1.26
CA ASP A 10 15.76 14.97 -0.58
C ASP A 10 15.16 13.53 -0.53
N ARG A 11 13.86 13.40 -0.23
CA ARG A 11 13.15 12.10 -0.23
C ARG A 11 13.10 11.48 -1.63
N ARG A 12 12.82 12.29 -2.65
CA ARG A 12 12.80 11.84 -4.04
C ARG A 12 14.16 11.33 -4.49
N ALA A 13 15.23 12.06 -4.17
CA ALA A 13 16.60 11.64 -4.45
C ALA A 13 16.92 10.31 -3.77
N PHE A 14 16.57 10.17 -2.48
CA PHE A 14 16.75 8.94 -1.71
C PHE A 14 16.03 7.74 -2.35
N VAL A 15 14.75 7.89 -2.70
CA VAL A 15 13.97 6.80 -3.35
C VAL A 15 14.64 6.39 -4.67
N LEU A 16 15.01 7.34 -5.53
CA LEU A 16 15.62 7.05 -6.83
C LEU A 16 17.02 6.42 -6.71
N GLU A 17 17.77 6.74 -5.67
CA GLU A 17 19.09 6.14 -5.40
C GLU A 17 18.97 4.67 -4.98
N HIS A 18 18.00 4.36 -4.11
CA HIS A 18 17.91 3.05 -3.44
C HIS A 18 16.88 2.08 -4.06
N THR A 19 16.19 2.49 -5.12
CA THR A 19 15.20 1.65 -5.79
C THR A 19 15.37 1.65 -7.30
N ARG A 20 14.68 0.71 -7.95
CA ARG A 20 14.61 0.63 -9.43
C ARG A 20 13.16 0.42 -9.85
N LEU A 21 12.82 0.96 -11.03
CA LEU A 21 11.50 0.80 -11.62
C LEU A 21 11.38 -0.60 -12.26
N TRP A 22 10.51 -1.44 -11.72
CA TRP A 22 10.28 -2.80 -12.17
C TRP A 22 8.79 -3.13 -12.28
N PRO A 23 8.41 -4.00 -13.23
CA PRO A 23 7.06 -4.53 -13.26
C PRO A 23 6.74 -5.30 -11.97
N VAL A 24 5.49 -5.19 -11.53
CA VAL A 24 4.98 -5.93 -10.39
C VAL A 24 4.66 -7.37 -10.81
N PRO A 25 5.18 -8.40 -10.12
CA PRO A 25 5.09 -9.78 -10.59
C PRO A 25 3.67 -10.26 -10.91
N LEU A 26 2.68 -9.99 -10.07
CA LEU A 26 1.29 -10.41 -10.30
C LEU A 26 0.50 -9.43 -11.18
N VAL A 27 0.98 -8.20 -11.35
CA VAL A 27 0.33 -7.12 -12.12
C VAL A 27 1.37 -6.46 -13.04
N PRO A 28 1.94 -7.19 -14.01
CA PRO A 28 3.10 -6.73 -14.78
C PRO A 28 2.83 -5.50 -15.65
N GLU A 29 1.57 -5.16 -15.86
CA GLU A 29 1.14 -3.91 -16.50
C GLU A 29 1.36 -2.66 -15.63
N ILE A 30 1.69 -2.82 -14.35
CA ILE A 30 2.05 -1.75 -13.41
C ILE A 30 3.52 -1.87 -13.06
N GLN A 31 4.24 -0.75 -13.10
CA GLN A 31 5.63 -0.66 -12.68
C GLN A 31 5.74 0.20 -11.44
N ILE A 32 6.59 -0.21 -10.49
CA ILE A 32 6.85 0.58 -9.29
C ILE A 32 8.36 0.65 -9.00
N TYR A 33 8.78 1.73 -8.37
CA TYR A 33 10.08 1.83 -7.74
C TYR A 33 10.11 0.91 -6.52
N ARG A 34 10.94 -0.13 -6.57
CA ARG A 34 11.09 -1.12 -5.51
C ARG A 34 12.56 -1.41 -5.22
N ALA A 35 12.83 -1.84 -4.00
CA ALA A 35 14.15 -2.27 -3.58
C ALA A 35 14.47 -3.70 -4.09
N ASP A 36 15.75 -3.94 -4.36
CA ASP A 36 16.27 -5.30 -4.56
C ASP A 36 16.52 -5.99 -3.21
N ALA A 37 16.99 -5.22 -2.21
CA ALA A 37 17.23 -5.66 -0.85
C ALA A 37 16.63 -4.66 0.15
N VAL A 38 15.58 -5.05 0.84
CA VAL A 38 14.83 -4.16 1.76
C VAL A 38 15.62 -3.86 3.02
N SER A 39 16.36 -4.83 3.55
CA SER A 39 17.24 -4.63 4.71
C SER A 39 18.29 -3.54 4.45
N GLN A 40 18.82 -3.46 3.23
CA GLN A 40 19.73 -2.40 2.85
C GLN A 40 19.06 -1.02 2.84
N VAL A 41 17.85 -0.92 2.24
CA VAL A 41 17.11 0.35 2.22
C VAL A 41 16.74 0.79 3.63
N TRP A 42 16.38 -0.15 4.51
CA TRP A 42 16.09 0.15 5.91
C TRP A 42 17.30 0.71 6.64
N PHE A 43 18.45 0.06 6.51
CA PHE A 43 19.71 0.54 7.08
C PHE A 43 20.08 1.95 6.57
N GLU A 44 19.98 2.18 5.25
CA GLU A 44 20.27 3.50 4.67
C GLU A 44 19.23 4.54 5.09
N THR A 45 17.97 4.17 5.29
CA THR A 45 16.93 5.08 5.83
C THR A 45 17.27 5.51 7.26
N ALA A 46 17.61 4.56 8.14
CA ALA A 46 18.01 4.83 9.51
C ALA A 46 19.22 5.78 9.56
N ARG A 47 20.23 5.48 8.75
CA ARG A 47 21.45 6.31 8.66
C ARG A 47 21.17 7.70 8.09
N TRP A 48 20.34 7.82 7.04
CA TRP A 48 20.01 9.09 6.41
C TRP A 48 19.20 10.00 7.33
N LEU A 49 18.24 9.41 8.07
CA LEU A 49 17.43 10.12 9.06
C LEU A 49 18.18 10.33 10.39
N ASP A 50 19.33 9.65 10.60
CA ASP A 50 20.02 9.53 11.89
C ASP A 50 19.05 9.12 13.01
N ASP A 51 18.28 8.05 12.73
CA ASP A 51 17.23 7.51 13.57
C ASP A 51 17.35 5.98 13.60
N ASP A 52 17.91 5.45 14.68
CA ASP A 52 18.10 4.00 14.86
C ASP A 52 16.76 3.24 14.97
N ASP A 53 15.67 3.94 15.29
CA ASP A 53 14.30 3.40 15.37
C ASP A 53 13.50 3.64 14.08
N ALA A 54 14.16 4.00 12.96
CA ALA A 54 13.49 4.24 11.70
C ALA A 54 12.58 3.07 11.31
N ALA A 55 11.35 3.38 10.90
CA ALA A 55 10.39 2.37 10.49
C ALA A 55 10.87 1.56 9.28
N VAL A 56 10.43 0.30 9.19
CA VAL A 56 10.67 -0.54 8.02
C VAL A 56 10.12 0.18 6.77
N PRO A 57 10.90 0.30 5.69
CA PRO A 57 10.49 1.01 4.48
C PRO A 57 9.48 0.19 3.67
N PHE A 58 8.24 0.05 4.20
CA PHE A 58 7.18 -0.72 3.57
C PHE A 58 6.83 -0.26 2.15
N TRP A 59 7.11 1.00 1.83
CA TRP A 59 6.86 1.64 0.55
C TRP A 59 7.68 1.09 -0.62
N CYS A 60 8.83 0.45 -0.35
CA CYS A 60 9.73 -0.05 -1.40
C CYS A 60 9.48 -1.52 -1.78
N VAL A 61 8.36 -2.11 -1.35
CA VAL A 61 8.03 -3.53 -1.58
C VAL A 61 6.62 -3.70 -2.15
N PRO A 62 6.45 -4.45 -3.25
CA PRO A 62 5.13 -4.90 -3.68
C PRO A 62 4.67 -6.08 -2.81
N TRP A 63 4.13 -5.79 -1.64
CA TRP A 63 3.67 -6.81 -0.69
C TRP A 63 2.61 -7.72 -1.29
N ALA A 64 2.58 -8.98 -0.86
CA ALA A 64 1.71 -10.00 -1.46
C ALA A 64 0.22 -9.63 -1.41
N GLY A 65 -0.28 -9.07 -0.31
CA GLY A 65 -1.64 -8.59 -0.21
C GLY A 65 -1.92 -7.42 -1.14
N GLY A 66 -0.99 -6.47 -1.26
CA GLY A 66 -1.10 -5.35 -2.20
C GLY A 66 -1.15 -5.82 -3.66
N GLN A 67 -0.30 -6.77 -4.04
CA GLN A 67 -0.33 -7.36 -5.39
C GLN A 67 -1.65 -8.07 -5.68
N ALA A 68 -2.15 -8.89 -4.75
CA ALA A 68 -3.41 -9.60 -4.89
C ALA A 68 -4.60 -8.63 -5.05
N LEU A 69 -4.65 -7.58 -4.22
CA LEU A 69 -5.71 -6.59 -4.31
C LEU A 69 -5.64 -5.77 -5.60
N ALA A 70 -4.45 -5.36 -6.03
CA ALA A 70 -4.23 -4.67 -7.30
C ALA A 70 -4.65 -5.53 -8.49
N ARG A 71 -4.30 -6.84 -8.51
CA ARG A 71 -4.73 -7.78 -9.54
C ARG A 71 -6.26 -7.90 -9.56
N TYR A 72 -6.87 -8.09 -8.40
CA TYR A 72 -8.32 -8.22 -8.29
C TYR A 72 -9.05 -6.98 -8.80
N VAL A 73 -8.61 -5.78 -8.43
CA VAL A 73 -9.19 -4.51 -8.92
C VAL A 73 -9.00 -4.34 -10.43
N THR A 74 -7.86 -4.77 -10.97
CA THR A 74 -7.59 -4.71 -12.43
C THR A 74 -8.51 -5.65 -13.19
N ASP A 75 -8.79 -6.86 -12.66
CA ASP A 75 -9.67 -7.86 -13.27
C ASP A 75 -11.17 -7.51 -13.09
N HIS A 76 -11.51 -6.71 -12.07
CA HIS A 76 -12.87 -6.31 -11.71
C HIS A 76 -13.02 -4.77 -11.67
N PRO A 77 -12.79 -4.07 -12.79
CA PRO A 77 -12.79 -2.59 -12.81
C PRO A 77 -14.15 -1.98 -12.43
N GLU A 78 -15.25 -2.72 -12.57
CA GLU A 78 -16.61 -2.30 -12.17
C GLU A 78 -16.73 -2.02 -10.66
N LEU A 79 -15.85 -2.58 -9.85
CA LEU A 79 -15.83 -2.37 -8.40
C LEU A 79 -15.45 -0.93 -8.04
N VAL A 80 -14.64 -0.27 -8.89
CA VAL A 80 -14.05 1.04 -8.60
C VAL A 80 -14.31 2.09 -9.69
N ARG A 81 -14.66 1.70 -10.90
CA ARG A 81 -14.85 2.62 -12.03
C ARG A 81 -15.86 3.71 -11.72
N GLY A 82 -15.45 4.97 -11.93
CA GLY A 82 -16.25 6.16 -11.67
C GLY A 82 -16.46 6.50 -10.20
N LYS A 83 -15.94 5.67 -9.27
CA LYS A 83 -16.09 5.85 -7.82
C LYS A 83 -14.95 6.69 -7.25
N ARG A 84 -15.20 7.29 -6.08
CA ARG A 84 -14.18 7.93 -5.23
C ARG A 84 -13.63 6.87 -4.30
N VAL A 85 -12.37 6.54 -4.50
CA VAL A 85 -11.67 5.45 -3.81
C VAL A 85 -10.61 6.00 -2.88
N LEU A 86 -10.57 5.50 -1.65
CA LEU A 86 -9.45 5.69 -0.75
C LEU A 86 -8.58 4.45 -0.78
N ASP A 87 -7.29 4.60 -1.11
CA ASP A 87 -6.26 3.58 -0.84
C ASP A 87 -5.61 3.91 0.50
N PHE A 88 -5.92 3.10 1.52
CA PHE A 88 -5.50 3.29 2.91
C PHE A 88 -4.21 2.53 3.20
N ALA A 89 -3.22 3.22 3.80
CA ALA A 89 -1.86 2.73 4.03
C ALA A 89 -1.23 2.25 2.70
N CYS A 90 -1.20 3.17 1.73
CA CYS A 90 -0.93 2.86 0.33
C CYS A 90 0.51 2.41 0.04
N GLY A 91 1.46 2.65 0.96
CA GLY A 91 2.88 2.35 0.76
C GLY A 91 3.42 2.96 -0.54
N GLY A 92 3.85 2.15 -1.50
CA GLY A 92 4.28 2.60 -2.83
C GLY A 92 3.14 2.87 -3.82
N GLY A 93 1.86 2.84 -3.40
CA GLY A 93 0.70 3.21 -4.21
C GLY A 93 0.25 2.18 -5.25
N LEU A 94 0.69 0.93 -5.15
CA LEU A 94 0.35 -0.11 -6.12
C LEU A 94 -1.16 -0.27 -6.32
N VAL A 95 -1.93 -0.34 -5.22
CA VAL A 95 -3.38 -0.53 -5.28
C VAL A 95 -4.08 0.73 -5.78
N ALA A 96 -3.61 1.91 -5.37
CA ALA A 96 -4.07 3.21 -5.88
C ALA A 96 -3.91 3.31 -7.40
N ILE A 97 -2.74 2.92 -7.93
CA ILE A 97 -2.46 2.94 -9.38
C ILE A 97 -3.39 1.98 -10.13
N ALA A 98 -3.60 0.76 -9.60
CA ALA A 98 -4.53 -0.20 -10.19
C ALA A 98 -5.96 0.36 -10.23
N ALA A 99 -6.43 0.99 -9.15
CA ALA A 99 -7.75 1.61 -9.10
C ALA A 99 -7.89 2.80 -10.06
N ALA A 100 -6.86 3.66 -10.15
CA ALA A 100 -6.86 4.79 -11.08
C ALA A 100 -6.90 4.31 -12.55
N ARG A 101 -6.12 3.28 -12.92
CA ARG A 101 -6.17 2.65 -14.25
C ARG A 101 -7.54 2.03 -14.55
N ALA A 102 -8.23 1.52 -13.52
CA ALA A 102 -9.59 1.00 -13.64
C ALA A 102 -10.67 2.10 -13.75
N GLY A 103 -10.28 3.39 -13.70
CA GLY A 103 -11.16 4.54 -13.89
C GLY A 103 -11.77 5.10 -12.60
N ALA A 104 -11.15 4.85 -11.45
CA ALA A 104 -11.51 5.49 -10.18
C ALA A 104 -10.94 6.90 -10.05
N LYS A 105 -11.58 7.73 -9.21
CA LYS A 105 -10.99 8.94 -8.62
C LYS A 105 -10.34 8.55 -7.31
N VAL A 106 -9.01 8.51 -7.26
CA VAL A 106 -8.28 7.90 -6.14
C VAL A 106 -7.61 8.95 -5.28
N ARG A 107 -7.77 8.78 -3.97
CA ARG A 107 -6.99 9.40 -2.92
C ARG A 107 -6.18 8.31 -2.21
N ALA A 108 -4.85 8.37 -2.30
CA ALA A 108 -3.93 7.47 -1.64
C ALA A 108 -3.39 8.14 -0.37
N VAL A 109 -3.43 7.44 0.75
CA VAL A 109 -2.98 7.98 2.03
C VAL A 109 -2.02 7.04 2.73
N ASP A 110 -0.97 7.60 3.30
CA ASP A 110 -0.04 6.90 4.18
C ASP A 110 0.46 7.87 5.26
N VAL A 111 0.98 7.36 6.36
CA VAL A 111 1.61 8.16 7.42
C VAL A 111 3.08 8.42 7.17
N ASP A 112 3.72 7.63 6.30
CA ASP A 112 5.13 7.75 5.94
C ASP A 112 5.33 8.77 4.79
N PRO A 113 6.09 9.86 4.99
CA PRO A 113 6.42 10.80 3.93
C PRO A 113 7.18 10.18 2.74
N LEU A 114 7.96 9.11 2.96
CA LEU A 114 8.63 8.37 1.88
C LEU A 114 7.63 7.58 1.04
N ALA A 115 6.58 7.01 1.65
CA ALA A 115 5.48 6.35 0.94
C ALA A 115 4.78 7.34 0.00
N ARG A 116 4.49 8.57 0.46
CA ARG A 116 3.90 9.61 -0.38
C ARG A 116 4.76 9.92 -1.60
N VAL A 117 6.05 10.21 -1.39
CA VAL A 117 6.97 10.56 -2.49
C VAL A 117 7.14 9.38 -3.46
N THR A 118 7.23 8.15 -2.95
CA THR A 118 7.31 6.94 -3.78
C THR A 118 6.04 6.73 -4.60
N THR A 119 4.86 6.95 -4.00
CA THR A 119 3.58 6.87 -4.72
C THR A 119 3.49 7.95 -5.81
N GLU A 120 3.97 9.16 -5.58
CA GLU A 120 4.05 10.21 -6.61
C GLU A 120 4.98 9.82 -7.78
N LEU A 121 6.12 9.23 -7.50
CA LEU A 121 7.01 8.69 -8.54
C LEU A 121 6.34 7.56 -9.32
N ASN A 122 5.70 6.64 -8.63
CA ASN A 122 5.05 5.49 -9.23
C ASN A 122 3.83 5.88 -10.08
N ARG A 123 2.98 6.83 -9.61
CA ARG A 123 1.86 7.33 -10.42
C ARG A 123 2.34 7.99 -11.71
N ALA A 124 3.43 8.77 -11.64
CA ALA A 124 4.03 9.41 -12.82
C ALA A 124 4.58 8.36 -13.82
N ALA A 125 5.29 7.34 -13.32
CA ALA A 125 5.83 6.25 -14.16
C ALA A 125 4.73 5.43 -14.85
N ASN A 126 3.52 5.37 -14.26
CA ASN A 126 2.37 4.66 -14.84
C ASN A 126 1.39 5.56 -15.62
N GLY A 127 1.64 6.87 -15.67
CA GLY A 127 0.81 7.83 -16.41
C GLY A 127 -0.63 7.93 -15.87
N VAL A 128 -0.83 7.78 -14.56
CA VAL A 128 -2.14 7.88 -13.91
C VAL A 128 -2.24 9.15 -13.08
N ASP A 129 -3.48 9.64 -12.90
CA ASP A 129 -3.79 10.74 -12.01
C ASP A 129 -4.46 10.23 -10.74
N LEU A 130 -3.93 10.65 -9.59
CA LEU A 130 -4.45 10.36 -8.27
C LEU A 130 -3.88 11.36 -7.25
N GLU A 131 -4.62 11.60 -6.17
CA GLU A 131 -4.17 12.43 -5.05
C GLU A 131 -3.37 11.59 -4.06
N VAL A 132 -2.27 12.16 -3.53
CA VAL A 132 -1.40 11.47 -2.54
C VAL A 132 -1.21 12.38 -1.33
N GLU A 133 -1.46 11.86 -0.14
CA GLU A 133 -1.34 12.61 1.09
C GLU A 133 -0.57 11.85 2.18
N THR A 134 0.20 12.58 2.98
CA THR A 134 0.77 12.05 4.23
C THR A 134 -0.18 12.43 5.37
N THR A 135 -1.02 11.48 5.78
CA THR A 135 -2.03 11.72 6.83
C THR A 135 -2.50 10.41 7.49
N ASP A 136 -2.85 10.51 8.77
CA ASP A 136 -3.55 9.43 9.49
C ASP A 136 -5.06 9.70 9.46
N VAL A 137 -5.78 8.94 8.70
CA VAL A 137 -7.25 9.06 8.55
C VAL A 137 -8.03 8.10 9.47
N VAL A 138 -7.35 7.34 10.32
CA VAL A 138 -8.02 6.34 11.18
C VAL A 138 -8.88 7.01 12.25
N GLY A 139 -10.17 6.82 12.14
CA GLY A 139 -11.19 7.45 12.98
C GLY A 139 -12.07 8.44 12.21
N ASP A 140 -11.63 8.90 11.05
CA ASP A 140 -12.41 9.80 10.20
C ASP A 140 -13.58 9.08 9.54
N PRO A 141 -14.73 9.75 9.34
CA PRO A 141 -15.91 9.16 8.68
C PRO A 141 -15.77 9.06 7.17
N LEU A 142 -14.72 9.63 6.55
CA LEU A 142 -14.42 9.64 5.12
C LEU A 142 -15.58 10.13 4.24
N PRO A 143 -16.11 11.33 4.44
CA PRO A 143 -17.23 11.82 3.65
C PRO A 143 -16.83 11.87 2.17
N GLY A 144 -17.73 11.35 1.34
CA GLY A 144 -17.51 11.37 -0.09
C GLY A 144 -16.66 10.25 -0.66
N VAL A 145 -16.17 9.30 0.15
CA VAL A 145 -15.53 8.06 -0.31
C VAL A 145 -16.60 7.01 -0.56
N ASP A 146 -16.50 6.32 -1.69
CA ASP A 146 -17.45 5.29 -2.11
C ASP A 146 -16.92 3.87 -1.80
N VAL A 147 -15.58 3.68 -1.81
CA VAL A 147 -14.91 2.40 -1.56
C VAL A 147 -13.56 2.65 -0.89
N VAL A 148 -13.22 1.81 0.10
CA VAL A 148 -11.88 1.77 0.71
C VAL A 148 -11.13 0.53 0.24
N LEU A 149 -9.89 0.72 -0.20
CA LEU A 149 -8.94 -0.35 -0.51
C LEU A 149 -7.84 -0.34 0.57
N ALA A 150 -7.41 -1.53 1.01
CA ALA A 150 -6.39 -1.65 2.06
C ALA A 150 -5.58 -2.94 1.88
N GLY A 151 -4.43 -2.85 1.22
CA GLY A 151 -3.56 -3.98 0.91
C GLY A 151 -2.55 -4.27 2.03
N ASP A 152 -2.51 -5.53 2.52
CA ASP A 152 -1.48 -6.06 3.44
C ASP A 152 -1.29 -5.27 4.75
N ILE A 153 -2.36 -4.80 5.39
CA ILE A 153 -2.32 -3.93 6.58
C ILE A 153 -2.41 -4.69 7.92
N TRP A 154 -2.43 -6.03 7.93
CA TRP A 154 -2.75 -6.86 9.10
C TRP A 154 -1.54 -7.50 9.78
N TYR A 155 -0.39 -6.82 9.80
CA TYR A 155 0.89 -7.40 10.24
C TYR A 155 1.28 -7.08 11.69
N GLU A 156 0.67 -6.09 12.33
CA GLU A 156 0.92 -5.71 13.73
C GLU A 156 -0.35 -5.76 14.59
N PRO A 157 -0.27 -6.18 15.87
CA PRO A 157 -1.46 -6.41 16.70
C PRO A 157 -2.26 -5.13 16.98
N ALA A 158 -1.59 -4.07 17.45
CA ALA A 158 -2.27 -2.84 17.87
C ALA A 158 -2.84 -2.04 16.69
N PRO A 159 -2.08 -1.76 15.61
CA PRO A 159 -2.62 -1.14 14.40
C PRO A 159 -3.76 -1.94 13.79
N SER A 160 -3.62 -3.27 13.63
CA SER A 160 -4.69 -4.12 13.07
C SER A 160 -5.99 -4.05 13.87
N ALA A 161 -5.91 -4.00 15.20
CA ALA A 161 -7.10 -3.85 16.04
C ALA A 161 -7.77 -2.47 15.86
N ARG A 162 -6.97 -1.41 15.73
CA ARG A 162 -7.43 -0.04 15.46
C ARG A 162 -8.09 0.07 14.09
N PHE A 163 -7.43 -0.44 13.04
CA PHE A 163 -7.92 -0.44 11.66
C PHE A 163 -9.24 -1.22 11.53
N ARG A 164 -9.29 -2.45 12.06
CA ARG A 164 -10.50 -3.28 12.02
C ARG A 164 -11.71 -2.60 12.68
N ARG A 165 -11.50 -1.91 13.80
CA ARG A 165 -12.57 -1.20 14.51
C ARG A 165 -13.09 -0.03 13.70
N TRP A 166 -12.19 0.72 13.07
CA TRP A 166 -12.52 1.87 12.26
C TRP A 166 -13.18 1.47 10.94
N LEU A 167 -12.55 0.59 10.14
CA LEU A 167 -13.03 0.18 8.83
C LEU A 167 -14.44 -0.43 8.88
N ARG A 168 -14.79 -1.15 9.95
CA ARG A 168 -16.14 -1.71 10.13
C ARG A 168 -17.22 -0.67 10.40
N LYS A 169 -16.84 0.53 10.85
CA LYS A 169 -17.78 1.61 11.16
C LYS A 169 -18.06 2.50 9.95
N LEU A 170 -17.33 2.37 8.86
CA LEU A 170 -17.43 3.28 7.72
C LEU A 170 -18.76 3.14 6.95
N GLY A 171 -19.43 2.02 7.03
CA GLY A 171 -20.73 1.79 6.34
C GLY A 171 -20.63 1.71 4.82
N MET A 172 -19.40 1.71 4.26
CA MET A 172 -19.14 1.57 2.83
C MET A 172 -18.34 0.29 2.55
N PRO A 173 -18.28 -0.19 1.30
CA PRO A 173 -17.47 -1.34 0.93
C PRO A 173 -15.99 -1.12 1.27
N VAL A 174 -15.38 -2.10 1.96
CA VAL A 174 -13.96 -2.17 2.25
C VAL A 174 -13.42 -3.45 1.64
N LEU A 175 -12.51 -3.32 0.68
CA LEU A 175 -11.76 -4.42 0.10
C LEU A 175 -10.36 -4.40 0.72
N THR A 176 -9.95 -5.54 1.26
CA THR A 176 -8.60 -5.71 1.84
C THR A 176 -7.98 -6.99 1.32
N ALA A 177 -6.68 -7.12 1.50
CA ALA A 177 -6.03 -8.39 1.21
C ALA A 177 -5.09 -8.80 2.34
N ASP A 178 -4.93 -10.11 2.47
CA ASP A 178 -4.16 -10.75 3.53
C ASP A 178 -3.34 -11.91 2.99
N SER A 179 -2.06 -11.92 3.29
CA SER A 179 -1.11 -12.96 2.91
C SER A 179 -0.84 -13.99 4.03
N GLY A 180 -1.84 -14.23 4.90
CA GLY A 180 -1.75 -15.16 6.03
C GLY A 180 -1.16 -14.50 7.28
N ARG A 181 -1.41 -13.22 7.49
CA ARG A 181 -0.96 -12.50 8.68
C ARG A 181 -1.77 -12.90 9.92
N PRO A 182 -1.13 -12.97 11.11
CA PRO A 182 -1.80 -13.47 12.32
C PRO A 182 -2.94 -12.58 12.83
N TYR A 183 -2.98 -11.30 12.42
CA TYR A 183 -3.94 -10.31 12.90
C TYR A 183 -5.04 -9.99 11.89
N ALA A 184 -5.13 -10.75 10.80
CA ALA A 184 -6.17 -10.60 9.79
C ALA A 184 -7.60 -10.71 10.39
N PRO A 185 -8.57 -9.97 9.86
CA PRO A 185 -9.94 -10.00 10.39
C PRO A 185 -10.62 -11.36 10.16
N ARG A 186 -11.41 -11.82 11.14
CA ARG A 186 -12.09 -13.12 11.07
C ARG A 186 -13.47 -13.09 10.41
N ARG A 187 -14.22 -11.97 10.55
CA ARG A 187 -15.54 -11.80 9.91
C ARG A 187 -15.32 -11.12 8.58
N VAL A 188 -15.12 -11.94 7.55
CA VAL A 188 -14.82 -11.52 6.18
C VAL A 188 -15.41 -12.50 5.21
N ARG A 189 -15.74 -12.03 4.02
CA ARG A 189 -16.04 -12.88 2.87
C ARG A 189 -14.82 -12.85 1.94
N GLU A 190 -14.30 -14.03 1.60
CA GLU A 190 -13.25 -14.18 0.61
C GLU A 190 -13.83 -13.99 -0.80
N LEU A 191 -13.17 -13.14 -1.59
CA LEU A 191 -13.58 -12.80 -2.96
C LEU A 191 -12.70 -13.50 -4.00
N ALA A 192 -11.40 -13.61 -3.70
CA ALA A 192 -10.42 -14.25 -4.59
C ALA A 192 -9.20 -14.72 -3.79
N ARG A 193 -8.37 -15.57 -4.45
CA ARG A 193 -7.12 -16.09 -3.90
C ARG A 193 -6.08 -16.17 -5.01
N TYR A 194 -4.86 -15.76 -4.68
CA TYR A 194 -3.73 -15.72 -5.62
C TYR A 194 -2.49 -16.32 -4.99
N GLU A 195 -1.68 -17.02 -5.80
CA GLU A 195 -0.30 -17.34 -5.47
C GLU A 195 0.58 -16.18 -5.94
N VAL A 196 1.20 -15.50 -5.01
CA VAL A 196 1.92 -14.25 -5.25
C VAL A 196 3.42 -14.46 -5.08
N PRO A 197 4.24 -14.15 -6.08
CA PRO A 197 5.69 -14.11 -5.93
C PRO A 197 6.10 -13.06 -4.89
N THR A 198 7.01 -13.44 -3.98
CA THR A 198 7.47 -12.57 -2.89
C THR A 198 8.99 -12.55 -2.82
N PRO A 199 9.61 -11.45 -2.33
CA PRO A 199 11.03 -11.41 -2.04
C PRO A 199 11.37 -12.40 -0.92
N PHE A 200 12.30 -13.32 -1.17
CA PHE A 200 12.72 -14.34 -0.19
C PHE A 200 13.25 -13.71 1.11
N GLU A 201 13.97 -12.59 1.00
CA GLU A 201 14.60 -11.90 2.12
C GLU A 201 13.61 -11.56 3.25
N LEU A 202 12.40 -11.12 2.90
CA LEU A 202 11.41 -10.68 3.88
C LEU A 202 10.41 -11.75 4.29
N GLU A 203 10.11 -12.66 3.38
CA GLU A 203 9.01 -13.59 3.54
C GLU A 203 9.48 -15.03 3.83
N ALA A 204 10.79 -15.28 3.78
CA ALA A 204 11.42 -16.61 3.89
C ALA A 204 10.80 -17.66 2.93
N ARG A 205 10.10 -17.20 1.89
CA ARG A 205 9.44 -17.99 0.84
C ARG A 205 9.44 -17.21 -0.46
N THR A 206 9.48 -17.91 -1.59
CA THR A 206 9.43 -17.30 -2.93
C THR A 206 8.00 -17.02 -3.40
N THR A 207 7.00 -17.61 -2.73
CA THR A 207 5.57 -17.40 -3.01
C THR A 207 4.78 -17.39 -1.72
N ARG A 208 3.68 -16.63 -1.71
CA ARG A 208 2.65 -16.64 -0.67
C ARG A 208 1.26 -16.70 -1.27
N THR A 209 0.39 -17.47 -0.66
CA THR A 209 -1.04 -17.38 -0.93
C THR A 209 -1.59 -16.10 -0.31
N ALA A 210 -2.11 -15.20 -1.13
CA ALA A 210 -2.81 -14.00 -0.67
C ALA A 210 -4.30 -14.08 -1.03
N ARG A 211 -5.16 -13.64 -0.09
CA ARG A 211 -6.61 -13.64 -0.22
C ARG A 211 -7.11 -12.22 -0.33
N VAL A 212 -8.02 -11.96 -1.26
CA VAL A 212 -8.78 -10.72 -1.33
C VAL A 212 -10.08 -10.91 -0.58
N LEU A 213 -10.37 -9.99 0.32
CA LEU A 213 -11.43 -10.09 1.31
C LEU A 213 -12.29 -8.83 1.29
N THR A 214 -13.57 -8.96 1.62
CA THR A 214 -14.39 -7.81 2.02
C THR A 214 -14.79 -7.96 3.48
N LEU A 215 -14.77 -6.83 4.21
CA LEU A 215 -15.21 -6.80 5.59
C LEU A 215 -16.73 -6.90 5.63
N GLU A 216 -17.27 -7.79 6.47
CA GLU A 216 -18.69 -7.81 6.78
C GLU A 216 -19.04 -6.70 7.76
N ALA A 217 -20.17 -6.04 7.54
CA ALA A 217 -20.68 -5.04 8.47
C ALA A 217 -20.87 -5.67 9.86
N GLY A 218 -20.52 -4.92 10.88
CA GLY A 218 -20.62 -5.36 12.28
C GLY A 218 -22.03 -5.28 12.81
#